data_14d293a5870cc14dadeef47de8f27b95
#
_entry.id   14d293a5870cc14dadeef47de8f27b95
#
_cell.length_a   1.000
_cell.length_b   1.000
_cell.length_c   1.000
_cell.angle_alpha   90.00
_cell.angle_beta   90.00
_cell.angle_gamma   90.00
#
_symmetry.space_group_name_H-M   'P 1'
#
loop_
_entity.id
_entity.type
_entity.pdbx_description
1 polymer ?
#
loop_
_entity_poly.entity_id
_entity_poly.type
_entity_poly.pdbx_seq_one_letter_code
_entity_poly.pdbx_strand_id
1 'polypeptide(L)'
;MIKKNIDIAEPVNDIIASRWSSVAYDAERPVSQEQLMAIMEAGRWAPSCFGDQPWRFIVCNKADNPEAWQKVYDSLAEGNQGWCANVPVLIAACHDTLFSMNDNPNPWAAYDTGAASVSMCLQ
;
A
#
# COMPACT_ATOMS: atom_id res chain seq x y z
N MET A 1 -4.87 18.49 10.70
CA MET A 1 -4.83 17.04 10.99
C MET A 1 -6.09 16.71 11.79
N ILE A 2 -6.99 15.89 11.25
CA ILE A 2 -8.19 15.46 11.97
C ILE A 2 -7.74 14.47 13.03
N LYS A 3 -7.91 14.83 14.31
CA LYS A 3 -7.62 13.90 15.41
C LYS A 3 -8.74 12.86 15.47
N LYS A 4 -8.39 11.60 15.27
CA LYS A 4 -9.29 10.48 15.45
C LYS A 4 -9.51 10.26 16.96
N ASN A 5 -10.73 10.47 17.44
CA ASN A 5 -11.08 10.04 18.80
C ASN A 5 -11.32 8.53 18.78
N ILE A 6 -10.28 7.76 19.09
CA ILE A 6 -10.40 6.32 19.33
C ILE A 6 -10.15 6.11 20.82
N ASP A 7 -11.05 5.37 21.44
CA ASP A 7 -10.84 4.83 22.76
C ASP A 7 -9.83 3.67 22.64
N ILE A 8 -8.61 3.92 23.12
CA ILE A 8 -7.51 2.94 23.09
C ILE A 8 -7.52 2.24 24.44
N ALA A 9 -7.95 0.97 24.47
CA ALA A 9 -8.04 0.19 25.70
C ALA A 9 -6.68 -0.08 26.33
N GLU A 10 -5.63 -0.26 25.51
CA GLU A 10 -4.27 -0.53 25.95
C GLU A 10 -3.27 0.34 25.16
N PRO A 11 -2.15 0.78 25.77
CA PRO A 11 -1.16 1.61 25.08
C PRO A 11 -0.59 0.93 23.84
N VAL A 12 -0.69 1.59 22.69
CA VAL A 12 -0.06 1.18 21.43
C VAL A 12 0.85 2.30 20.92
N ASN A 13 1.78 1.97 20.01
CA ASN A 13 2.65 2.96 19.39
C ASN A 13 1.82 4.04 18.67
N ASP A 14 2.22 5.30 18.80
CA ASP A 14 1.51 6.47 18.25
C ASP A 14 1.31 6.38 16.73
N ILE A 15 2.25 5.80 16.00
CA ILE A 15 2.13 5.59 14.55
C ILE A 15 0.94 4.66 14.25
N ILE A 16 0.81 3.57 15.00
CA ILE A 16 -0.31 2.63 14.86
C ILE A 16 -1.63 3.30 15.25
N ALA A 17 -1.63 4.01 16.38
CA ALA A 17 -2.81 4.68 16.90
C ALA A 17 -3.31 5.80 15.97
N SER A 18 -2.42 6.49 15.27
CA SER A 18 -2.76 7.62 14.39
C SER A 18 -3.18 7.20 12.99
N ARG A 19 -2.85 5.96 12.55
CA ARG A 19 -3.22 5.48 11.22
C ARG A 19 -4.75 5.29 11.09
N TRP A 20 -5.29 5.72 9.99
CA TRP A 20 -6.68 5.43 9.62
C TRP A 20 -6.82 5.29 8.10
N SER A 21 -7.94 4.72 7.64
CA SER A 21 -8.26 4.62 6.21
C SER A 21 -9.06 5.85 5.80
N SER A 22 -8.44 6.76 5.04
CA SER A 22 -9.12 7.93 4.49
C SER A 22 -9.97 7.55 3.29
N VAL A 23 -11.07 8.28 3.10
CA VAL A 23 -11.90 8.26 1.89
C VAL A 23 -11.99 9.65 1.25
N ALA A 24 -11.14 10.59 1.69
CA ALA A 24 -11.07 11.95 1.16
C ALA A 24 -9.60 12.28 0.84
N TYR A 25 -9.34 12.64 -0.38
CA TYR A 25 -8.01 12.95 -0.92
C TYR A 25 -8.04 14.29 -1.63
N ASP A 26 -6.93 15.02 -1.53
CA ASP A 26 -6.72 16.30 -2.19
C ASP A 26 -6.17 16.05 -3.61
N ALA A 27 -6.98 16.36 -4.63
CA ALA A 27 -6.63 16.15 -6.02
C ALA A 27 -5.46 17.04 -6.49
N GLU A 28 -5.26 18.18 -5.81
CA GLU A 28 -4.22 19.17 -6.17
C GLU A 28 -2.87 18.89 -5.49
N ARG A 29 -2.83 17.92 -4.58
CA ARG A 29 -1.62 17.57 -3.85
C ARG A 29 -0.91 16.37 -4.48
N PRO A 30 0.16 16.60 -5.26
CA PRO A 30 0.92 15.50 -5.85
C PRO A 30 1.70 14.73 -4.78
N VAL A 31 2.07 13.49 -5.11
CA VAL A 31 3.02 12.69 -4.32
C VAL A 31 4.37 12.76 -5.02
N SER A 32 5.40 13.18 -4.28
CA SER A 32 6.76 13.28 -4.84
C SER A 32 7.40 11.90 -5.01
N GLN A 33 8.40 11.82 -5.89
CA GLN A 33 9.19 10.59 -6.08
C GLN A 33 9.87 10.16 -4.77
N GLU A 34 10.34 11.10 -3.97
CA GLU A 34 10.96 10.83 -2.67
C GLU A 34 9.97 10.18 -1.69
N GLN A 35 8.73 10.70 -1.66
CA GLN A 35 7.67 10.12 -0.83
C GLN A 35 7.32 8.70 -1.29
N LEU A 36 7.21 8.47 -2.61
CA LEU A 36 6.98 7.13 -3.16
C LEU A 36 8.10 6.17 -2.79
N MET A 37 9.36 6.58 -2.94
CA MET A 37 10.50 5.76 -2.58
C MET A 37 10.55 5.44 -1.09
N ALA A 38 10.19 6.39 -0.21
CA ALA A 38 10.11 6.14 1.23
C ALA A 38 9.02 5.11 1.58
N ILE A 39 7.86 5.18 0.92
CA ILE A 39 6.78 4.19 1.08
C ILE A 39 7.24 2.81 0.62
N MET A 40 7.89 2.72 -0.56
CA MET A 40 8.41 1.44 -1.06
C MET A 40 9.49 0.86 -0.13
N GLU A 41 10.38 1.70 0.36
CA GLU A 41 11.41 1.29 1.31
C GLU A 41 10.80 0.74 2.61
N ALA A 42 9.77 1.37 3.15
CA ALA A 42 9.06 0.86 4.32
C ALA A 42 8.49 -0.55 4.07
N GLY A 43 7.93 -0.79 2.88
CA GLY A 43 7.47 -2.14 2.48
C GLY A 43 8.61 -3.16 2.44
N ARG A 44 9.79 -2.77 1.96
CA ARG A 44 10.98 -3.65 1.88
C ARG A 44 11.47 -4.13 3.26
N TRP A 45 11.23 -3.36 4.32
CA TRP A 45 11.62 -3.73 5.70
C TRP A 45 10.64 -4.69 6.38
N ALA A 46 9.53 -5.05 5.75
CA ALA A 46 8.63 -6.04 6.31
C ALA A 46 9.30 -7.42 6.41
N PRO A 47 8.98 -8.22 7.45
CA PRO A 47 9.44 -9.60 7.51
C PRO A 47 8.77 -10.44 6.43
N SER A 48 9.48 -11.47 5.95
CA SER A 48 8.93 -12.47 5.04
C SER A 48 9.52 -13.85 5.32
N CYS A 49 8.82 -14.88 4.91
CA CYS A 49 9.27 -16.27 5.06
C CYS A 49 10.60 -16.46 4.33
N PHE A 50 11.64 -16.90 5.04
CA PHE A 50 13.02 -17.01 4.54
C PHE A 50 13.61 -15.70 3.97
N GLY A 51 13.04 -14.54 4.23
CA GLY A 51 13.47 -13.28 3.63
C GLY A 51 13.19 -13.18 2.12
N ASP A 52 12.26 -13.95 1.60
CA ASP A 52 11.98 -14.11 0.17
C ASP A 52 11.42 -12.83 -0.49
N GLN A 53 10.75 -11.96 0.28
CA GLN A 53 10.17 -10.71 -0.23
C GLN A 53 9.29 -10.91 -1.48
N PRO A 54 8.23 -11.73 -1.39
CA PRO A 54 7.47 -12.14 -2.55
C PRO A 54 6.59 -11.05 -3.16
N TRP A 55 6.45 -9.91 -2.49
CA TRP A 55 5.60 -8.80 -2.94
C TRP A 55 6.10 -8.14 -4.22
N ARG A 56 5.15 -7.73 -5.04
CA ARG A 56 5.35 -6.93 -6.25
C ARG A 56 4.33 -5.80 -6.24
N PHE A 57 4.80 -4.57 -6.27
CA PHE A 57 3.95 -3.38 -6.25
C PHE A 57 3.97 -2.70 -7.61
N ILE A 58 2.80 -2.57 -8.23
CA ILE A 58 2.63 -1.80 -9.46
C ILE A 58 2.16 -0.41 -9.05
N VAL A 59 3.06 0.56 -9.16
CA VAL A 59 2.81 1.95 -8.77
C VAL A 59 2.31 2.73 -9.98
N CYS A 60 1.08 3.23 -9.91
CA CYS A 60 0.44 4.01 -10.95
C CYS A 60 0.24 5.46 -10.45
N ASN A 61 1.18 6.33 -10.80
CA ASN A 61 1.08 7.76 -10.54
C ASN A 61 0.32 8.43 -11.69
N LYS A 62 -0.78 9.11 -11.37
CA LYS A 62 -1.67 9.75 -12.35
C LYS A 62 -0.96 10.83 -13.17
N ALA A 63 -0.01 11.53 -12.56
CA ALA A 63 0.76 12.58 -13.24
C ALA A 63 1.75 12.03 -14.28
N ASP A 64 2.33 10.85 -14.01
CA ASP A 64 3.38 10.26 -14.87
C ASP A 64 2.78 9.36 -15.95
N ASN A 65 1.76 8.58 -15.57
CA ASN A 65 1.11 7.62 -16.47
C ASN A 65 -0.40 7.55 -16.20
N PRO A 66 -1.19 8.49 -16.73
CA PRO A 66 -2.63 8.53 -16.50
C PRO A 66 -3.37 7.29 -17.04
N GLU A 67 -2.87 6.68 -18.11
CA GLU A 67 -3.49 5.47 -18.68
C GLU A 67 -3.35 4.26 -17.75
N ALA A 68 -2.17 4.06 -17.16
CA ALA A 68 -1.95 2.98 -16.19
C ALA A 68 -2.79 3.23 -14.93
N TRP A 69 -2.83 4.47 -14.45
CA TRP A 69 -3.66 4.85 -13.33
C TRP A 69 -5.15 4.56 -13.60
N GLN A 70 -5.64 4.93 -14.79
CA GLN A 70 -7.03 4.70 -15.17
C GLN A 70 -7.38 3.21 -15.22
N LYS A 71 -6.49 2.36 -15.75
CA LYS A 71 -6.71 0.90 -15.77
C LYS A 71 -6.86 0.31 -14.38
N VAL A 72 -6.04 0.75 -13.42
CA VAL A 72 -6.16 0.31 -12.02
C VAL A 72 -7.44 0.85 -11.40
N TYR A 73 -7.77 2.13 -11.63
CA TYR A 73 -9.01 2.74 -11.16
C TYR A 73 -10.26 2.01 -11.68
N ASP A 74 -10.31 1.67 -12.97
CA ASP A 74 -11.43 0.98 -13.59
C ASP A 74 -11.62 -0.46 -13.06
N SER A 75 -10.56 -1.06 -12.51
CA SER A 75 -10.61 -2.38 -11.88
C SER A 75 -11.20 -2.37 -10.46
N LEU A 76 -11.35 -1.17 -9.85
CA LEU A 76 -11.92 -1.05 -8.53
C LEU A 76 -13.43 -1.34 -8.53
N ALA A 77 -13.92 -1.93 -7.44
CA ALA A 77 -15.35 -2.02 -7.23
C ALA A 77 -16.00 -0.63 -7.24
N GLU A 78 -17.21 -0.51 -7.80
CA GLU A 78 -17.94 0.76 -7.98
C GLU A 78 -18.00 1.60 -6.69
N GLY A 79 -18.22 0.97 -5.53
CA GLY A 79 -18.25 1.65 -4.23
C GLY A 79 -16.90 2.28 -3.83
N ASN A 80 -15.78 1.85 -4.43
CA ASN A 80 -14.45 2.41 -4.18
C ASN A 80 -14.09 3.51 -5.19
N GLN A 81 -14.61 3.46 -6.40
CA GLN A 81 -14.28 4.44 -7.44
C GLN A 81 -14.65 5.87 -7.02
N GLY A 82 -15.78 6.06 -6.33
CA GLY A 82 -16.24 7.38 -5.91
C GLY A 82 -15.25 8.16 -5.05
N TRP A 83 -14.62 7.50 -4.08
CA TRP A 83 -13.64 8.16 -3.20
C TRP A 83 -12.20 8.09 -3.72
N CYS A 84 -11.88 7.13 -4.61
CA CYS A 84 -10.57 7.00 -5.24
C CYS A 84 -10.33 7.99 -6.39
N ALA A 85 -11.34 8.67 -6.91
CA ALA A 85 -11.22 9.53 -8.10
C ALA A 85 -10.13 10.62 -7.96
N ASN A 86 -9.93 11.12 -6.74
CA ASN A 86 -8.95 12.17 -6.42
C ASN A 86 -7.61 11.64 -5.91
N VAL A 87 -7.42 10.32 -5.87
CA VAL A 87 -6.17 9.72 -5.41
C VAL A 87 -5.07 9.93 -6.46
N PRO A 88 -3.94 10.58 -6.13
CA PRO A 88 -2.89 10.85 -7.11
C PRO A 88 -2.11 9.59 -7.53
N VAL A 89 -2.01 8.61 -6.63
CA VAL A 89 -1.29 7.36 -6.86
C VAL A 89 -2.11 6.18 -6.43
N LEU A 90 -2.25 5.20 -7.30
CA LEU A 90 -2.80 3.87 -7.00
C LEU A 90 -1.67 2.85 -7.02
N ILE A 91 -1.68 1.94 -6.06
CA ILE A 91 -0.68 0.87 -5.95
C ILE A 91 -1.40 -0.46 -5.92
N ALA A 92 -1.18 -1.29 -6.95
CA ALA A 92 -1.66 -2.66 -6.95
C ALA A 92 -0.64 -3.56 -6.27
N ALA A 93 -1.05 -4.23 -5.19
CA ALA A 93 -0.22 -5.19 -4.47
C ALA A 93 -0.44 -6.59 -5.06
N CYS A 94 0.62 -7.16 -5.59
CA CYS A 94 0.69 -8.52 -6.13
C CYS A 94 1.77 -9.31 -5.38
N HIS A 95 1.83 -10.60 -5.59
CA HIS A 95 2.91 -11.42 -5.06
C HIS A 95 3.27 -12.57 -5.99
N ASP A 96 4.50 -13.01 -5.91
CA ASP A 96 4.92 -14.27 -6.51
C ASP A 96 4.30 -15.43 -5.72
N THR A 97 3.96 -16.50 -6.41
CA THR A 97 3.37 -17.69 -5.79
C THR A 97 4.38 -18.77 -5.45
N LEU A 98 5.63 -18.58 -5.86
CA LEU A 98 6.74 -19.51 -5.66
C LEU A 98 7.86 -18.82 -4.87
N PHE A 99 8.60 -19.60 -4.09
CA PHE A 99 9.85 -19.14 -3.48
C PHE A 99 10.92 -18.87 -4.52
N SER A 100 11.60 -17.74 -4.46
CA SER A 100 12.68 -17.37 -5.39
C SER A 100 13.89 -18.29 -5.30
N MET A 101 14.09 -18.94 -4.16
CA MET A 101 15.25 -19.79 -3.88
C MET A 101 15.16 -21.20 -4.54
N ASN A 102 13.95 -21.71 -4.84
CA ASN A 102 13.80 -23.11 -5.25
C ASN A 102 12.56 -23.42 -6.10
N ASP A 103 11.81 -22.39 -6.50
CA ASP A 103 10.56 -22.50 -7.27
C ASP A 103 9.46 -23.38 -6.63
N ASN A 104 9.56 -23.68 -5.34
CA ASN A 104 8.49 -24.37 -4.63
C ASN A 104 7.35 -23.39 -4.31
N PRO A 105 6.09 -23.89 -4.19
CA PRO A 105 4.97 -23.05 -3.78
C PRO A 105 5.24 -22.31 -2.46
N ASN A 106 5.01 -20.97 -2.47
CA ASN A 106 5.13 -20.12 -1.28
C ASN A 106 3.74 -19.84 -0.68
N PRO A 107 3.27 -20.63 0.29
CA PRO A 107 1.96 -20.43 0.91
C PRO A 107 1.88 -19.15 1.76
N TRP A 108 3.02 -18.53 2.09
CA TRP A 108 3.12 -17.33 2.92
C TRP A 108 3.12 -16.04 2.11
N ALA A 109 3.23 -16.11 0.78
CA ALA A 109 3.42 -14.96 -0.08
C ALA A 109 2.36 -13.86 0.11
N ALA A 110 1.09 -14.23 0.20
CA ALA A 110 0.00 -13.28 0.45
C ALA A 110 0.08 -12.66 1.85
N TYR A 111 0.44 -13.44 2.86
CA TYR A 111 0.62 -12.99 4.25
C TYR A 111 1.78 -11.98 4.34
N ASP A 112 2.92 -12.31 3.76
CA ASP A 112 4.11 -11.46 3.74
C ASP A 112 3.84 -10.15 2.99
N THR A 113 3.10 -10.21 1.87
CA THR A 113 2.67 -9.02 1.12
C THR A 113 1.73 -8.13 1.94
N GLY A 114 0.86 -8.72 2.76
CA GLY A 114 0.05 -8.00 3.73
C GLY A 114 0.90 -7.25 4.75
N ALA A 115 1.97 -7.89 5.28
CA ALA A 115 2.91 -7.26 6.21
C ALA A 115 3.63 -6.07 5.56
N ALA A 116 4.12 -6.22 4.32
CA ALA A 116 4.72 -5.13 3.55
C ALA A 116 3.73 -3.99 3.32
N SER A 117 2.48 -4.30 2.95
CA SER A 117 1.44 -3.30 2.74
C SER A 117 1.12 -2.49 4.01
N VAL A 118 1.08 -3.14 5.18
CA VAL A 118 0.90 -2.44 6.46
C VAL A 118 2.08 -1.53 6.76
N SER A 119 3.32 -1.97 6.54
CA SER A 119 4.52 -1.13 6.72
C SER A 119 4.47 0.12 5.85
N MET A 120 4.05 -0.01 4.58
CA MET A 120 3.83 1.12 3.67
C MET A 120 2.73 2.08 4.18
N CYS A 121 1.68 1.57 4.80
CA CYS A 121 0.59 2.40 5.35
C CYS A 121 0.98 3.15 6.63
N LEU A 122 2.04 2.75 7.31
CA LEU A 122 2.54 3.38 8.53
C LEU A 122 3.59 4.46 8.25
N GLN A 123 4.21 4.42 7.06
CA GLN A 123 5.16 5.42 6.57
C GLN A 123 4.46 6.70 6.16
#